data_6bc038ab08752621faede45dc69dbd80
#
_entry.id   6bc038ab08752621faede45dc69dbd80
#
_cell.length_a   1.000
_cell.length_b   1.000
_cell.length_c   1.000
_cell.angle_alpha   90.00
_cell.angle_beta   90.00
_cell.angle_gamma   90.00
#
_symmetry.space_group_name_H-M   'P 1'
#
loop_
_entity.id
_entity.type
_entity.pdbx_description
1 polymer ?
#
loop_
_entity_poly.entity_id
_entity_poly.type
_entity_poly.pdbx_seq_one_letter_code
_entity_poly.pdbx_strand_id
1 'polypeptide(L)'
;MEGEDVYRRRWWILAVLCLSVVIVQLGNLILIVALPTIQQDLGASPSELQWMVDAYTLVFAALLFTSGSLGDRFGRKLALTTGLGFFGLASLVTAFSVNPEMLIAFRAVMGVGAALILPATLAIINNVFPPQERGKAIGIWAGMLGISIPLGPVISGILLEIFWWGSVFIINVPIVVVALGLGRVLVPESRDSDAPRPDIPGALLSIAGLAVVVYGVITASDEGWTDPSVLLAIGGGLLILALFVGWELWTKHPMIPMRFFRIPAFSGAAATMLLLAFSMFGVAFMLTLYLQIVLGYGPLAAGLRLVPMFTVAIGAPLGASLTRRIGRKVTVPMGLFIAALGLFALSTLTISSEARILWALAIMGLGLGTAMSPTIDALLGSIPREKSGVSSAAQQTSIQLGGTLGVAVLGSVLYSTYADSVERSVSGLPIPEAARGAITDSLAAAIQVAQQVGGPAGGQLAEAAREAFVEGMGVATLTAVGLMLAAAMVAAITLPNKVPKPELPLEAEQQPLAREVGASKKKQIERS
;
A
#
# COMPACT_ATOMS: atom_id res chain seq x y z
N MET A 1 7.30 -25.77 30.81
CA MET A 1 7.64 -26.62 29.64
C MET A 1 7.19 -25.98 28.32
N GLU A 2 5.94 -25.53 28.16
CA GLU A 2 5.50 -24.88 26.90
C GLU A 2 6.28 -23.60 26.55
N GLY A 3 6.66 -22.78 27.53
CA GLY A 3 7.38 -21.52 27.26
C GLY A 3 8.83 -21.69 26.78
N GLU A 4 9.54 -22.73 27.23
CA GLU A 4 10.92 -23.02 26.80
C GLU A 4 10.99 -23.55 25.37
N ASP A 5 10.02 -24.36 24.95
CA ASP A 5 9.93 -24.88 23.58
C ASP A 5 9.58 -23.76 22.59
N VAL A 6 8.67 -22.84 22.95
CA VAL A 6 8.36 -21.66 22.15
C VAL A 6 9.58 -20.77 22.01
N TYR A 7 10.33 -20.53 23.09
CA TYR A 7 11.55 -19.73 23.06
C TYR A 7 12.62 -20.33 22.15
N ARG A 8 12.83 -21.67 22.17
CA ARG A 8 13.77 -22.36 21.28
C ARG A 8 13.40 -22.25 19.80
N ARG A 9 12.08 -22.24 19.48
CA ARG A 9 11.55 -22.20 18.11
C ARG A 9 11.25 -20.80 17.60
N ARG A 10 11.46 -19.71 18.38
CA ARG A 10 11.05 -18.34 18.05
C ARG A 10 11.55 -17.85 16.70
N TRP A 11 12.75 -18.20 16.28
CA TRP A 11 13.30 -17.80 14.98
C TRP A 11 12.62 -18.54 13.79
N TRP A 12 12.20 -19.79 14.00
CA TRP A 12 11.40 -20.51 13.01
C TRP A 12 9.97 -19.95 12.93
N ILE A 13 9.41 -19.56 14.05
CA ILE A 13 8.14 -18.81 14.08
C ILE A 13 8.28 -17.53 13.28
N LEU A 14 9.34 -16.75 13.50
CA LEU A 14 9.60 -15.53 12.73
C LEU A 14 9.71 -15.82 11.23
N ALA A 15 10.36 -16.88 10.82
CA ALA A 15 10.46 -17.27 9.41
C ALA A 15 9.08 -17.51 8.78
N VAL A 16 8.16 -18.19 9.49
CA VAL A 16 6.77 -18.39 9.04
C VAL A 16 6.02 -17.06 8.94
N LEU A 17 6.19 -16.17 9.92
CA LEU A 17 5.55 -14.86 9.91
C LEU A 17 6.10 -13.98 8.77
N CYS A 18 7.40 -14.00 8.53
CA CYS A 18 8.03 -13.33 7.39
C CYS A 18 7.51 -13.86 6.05
N LEU A 19 7.38 -15.17 5.91
CA LEU A 19 6.82 -15.79 4.73
C LEU A 19 5.37 -15.33 4.48
N SER A 20 4.56 -15.27 5.56
CA SER A 20 3.18 -14.80 5.50
C SER A 20 3.06 -13.33 5.05
N VAL A 21 4.00 -12.49 5.46
CA VAL A 21 4.01 -11.07 5.09
C VAL A 21 4.49 -10.87 3.65
N VAL A 22 5.47 -11.64 3.21
CA VAL A 22 5.94 -11.63 1.81
C VAL A 22 4.79 -11.95 0.85
N ILE A 23 3.95 -12.94 1.16
CA ILE A 23 2.79 -13.30 0.32
C ILE A 23 1.82 -12.11 0.18
N VAL A 24 1.50 -11.43 1.29
CA VAL A 24 0.60 -10.27 1.29
C VAL A 24 1.14 -9.16 0.38
N GLN A 25 2.43 -8.87 0.45
CA GLN A 25 3.05 -7.82 -0.36
C GLN A 25 3.22 -8.24 -1.82
N LEU A 26 3.64 -9.48 -2.08
CA LEU A 26 3.72 -10.02 -3.43
C LEU A 26 2.34 -10.01 -4.11
N GLY A 27 1.29 -10.42 -3.41
CA GLY A 27 -0.08 -10.43 -3.93
C GLY A 27 -0.57 -9.07 -4.45
N ASN A 28 0.02 -7.97 -3.95
CA ASN A 28 -0.27 -6.63 -4.43
C ASN A 28 0.62 -6.23 -5.64
N LEU A 29 1.91 -6.46 -5.53
CA LEU A 29 2.90 -5.93 -6.47
C LEU A 29 3.04 -6.79 -7.75
N ILE A 30 2.81 -8.10 -7.63
CA ILE A 30 2.95 -9.04 -8.74
C ILE A 30 1.89 -8.81 -9.83
N LEU A 31 0.68 -8.38 -9.43
CA LEU A 31 -0.41 -8.09 -10.34
C LEU A 31 -0.10 -6.93 -11.27
N ILE A 32 0.56 -5.87 -10.78
CA ILE A 32 0.80 -4.64 -11.55
C ILE A 32 1.48 -4.95 -12.89
N VAL A 33 2.47 -5.85 -12.90
CA VAL A 33 3.18 -6.23 -14.13
C VAL A 33 2.33 -7.14 -15.04
N ALA A 34 1.35 -7.87 -14.47
CA ALA A 34 0.47 -8.75 -15.21
C ALA A 34 -0.73 -8.03 -15.88
N LEU A 35 -1.03 -6.79 -15.48
CA LEU A 35 -2.22 -6.07 -15.95
C LEU A 35 -2.35 -6.01 -17.47
N PRO A 36 -1.30 -5.69 -18.27
CA PRO A 36 -1.44 -5.64 -19.71
C PRO A 36 -1.75 -7.01 -20.34
N THR A 37 -1.19 -8.10 -19.79
CA THR A 37 -1.49 -9.47 -20.26
C THR A 37 -2.93 -9.86 -19.91
N ILE A 38 -3.36 -9.54 -18.67
CA ILE A 38 -4.74 -9.79 -18.22
C ILE A 38 -5.73 -8.97 -19.07
N GLN A 39 -5.40 -7.72 -19.40
CA GLN A 39 -6.22 -6.88 -20.25
C GLN A 39 -6.46 -7.52 -21.62
N GLN A 40 -5.42 -8.06 -22.23
CA GLN A 40 -5.51 -8.72 -23.53
C GLN A 40 -6.29 -10.04 -23.47
N ASP A 41 -6.07 -10.85 -22.44
CA ASP A 41 -6.66 -12.18 -22.32
C ASP A 41 -8.13 -12.16 -21.89
N LEU A 42 -8.50 -11.25 -20.98
CA LEU A 42 -9.87 -11.12 -20.43
C LEU A 42 -10.68 -10.01 -21.11
N GLY A 43 -10.08 -9.20 -21.99
CA GLY A 43 -10.74 -8.05 -22.62
C GLY A 43 -11.10 -6.94 -21.63
N ALA A 44 -10.32 -6.79 -20.55
CA ALA A 44 -10.64 -5.89 -19.46
C ALA A 44 -10.55 -4.41 -19.89
N SER A 45 -11.53 -3.61 -19.46
CA SER A 45 -11.54 -2.16 -19.60
C SER A 45 -10.50 -1.48 -18.69
N PRO A 46 -10.14 -0.22 -18.94
CA PRO A 46 -9.26 0.55 -18.06
C PRO A 46 -9.77 0.64 -16.61
N SER A 47 -11.07 0.85 -16.43
CA SER A 47 -11.73 0.89 -15.12
C SER A 47 -11.60 -0.43 -14.38
N GLU A 48 -11.78 -1.57 -15.08
CA GLU A 48 -11.62 -2.90 -14.50
C GLU A 48 -10.18 -3.19 -14.10
N LEU A 49 -9.18 -2.71 -14.86
CA LEU A 49 -7.77 -2.83 -14.46
C LEU A 49 -7.48 -2.08 -13.15
N GLN A 50 -8.06 -0.89 -12.98
CA GLN A 50 -7.97 -0.15 -11.72
C GLN A 50 -8.62 -0.93 -10.59
N TRP A 51 -9.84 -1.43 -10.79
CA TRP A 51 -10.55 -2.25 -9.81
C TRP A 51 -9.83 -3.53 -9.43
N MET A 52 -9.13 -4.19 -10.36
CA MET A 52 -8.31 -5.37 -10.05
C MET A 52 -7.22 -5.08 -9.02
N VAL A 53 -6.64 -3.88 -9.04
CA VAL A 53 -5.68 -3.43 -8.02
C VAL A 53 -6.40 -2.97 -6.77
N ASP A 54 -7.41 -2.13 -6.93
CA ASP A 54 -8.02 -1.37 -5.84
C ASP A 54 -8.92 -2.23 -4.94
N ALA A 55 -9.62 -3.22 -5.48
CA ALA A 55 -10.46 -4.11 -4.68
C ALA A 55 -9.70 -4.80 -3.53
N TYR A 56 -8.47 -5.22 -3.79
CA TYR A 56 -7.60 -5.80 -2.77
C TYR A 56 -7.16 -4.78 -1.72
N THR A 57 -6.60 -3.65 -2.17
CA THR A 57 -6.00 -2.64 -1.29
C THR A 57 -7.05 -1.93 -0.45
N LEU A 58 -8.22 -1.67 -1.02
CA LEU A 58 -9.37 -1.05 -0.35
C LEU A 58 -9.89 -1.92 0.80
N VAL A 59 -10.21 -3.18 0.51
CA VAL A 59 -10.71 -4.11 1.54
C VAL A 59 -9.63 -4.36 2.60
N PHE A 60 -8.38 -4.52 2.18
CA PHE A 60 -7.26 -4.65 3.10
C PHE A 60 -7.16 -3.45 4.04
N ALA A 61 -7.15 -2.22 3.52
CA ALA A 61 -7.06 -1.00 4.31
C ALA A 61 -8.20 -0.86 5.32
N ALA A 62 -9.42 -1.06 4.85
CA ALA A 62 -10.63 -0.85 5.64
C ALA A 62 -10.79 -1.87 6.78
N LEU A 63 -10.33 -3.12 6.56
CA LEU A 63 -10.42 -4.18 7.58
C LEU A 63 -9.20 -4.25 8.51
N LEU A 64 -8.13 -3.53 8.25
CA LEU A 64 -6.86 -3.70 8.97
C LEU A 64 -6.99 -3.52 10.49
N PHE A 65 -7.69 -2.48 10.93
CA PHE A 65 -7.91 -2.21 12.37
C PHE A 65 -8.86 -3.23 13.00
N THR A 66 -9.96 -3.55 12.32
CA THR A 66 -10.94 -4.53 12.79
C THR A 66 -10.31 -5.92 12.92
N SER A 67 -9.49 -6.31 11.97
CA SER A 67 -8.78 -7.61 11.97
C SER A 67 -7.78 -7.71 13.11
N GLY A 68 -7.13 -6.61 13.49
CA GLY A 68 -6.29 -6.56 14.68
C GLY A 68 -7.08 -6.90 15.96
N SER A 69 -8.21 -6.23 16.17
CA SER A 69 -9.10 -6.49 17.32
C SER A 69 -9.68 -7.90 17.31
N LEU A 70 -10.03 -8.43 16.13
CA LEU A 70 -10.49 -9.81 15.97
C LEU A 70 -9.41 -10.81 16.38
N GLY A 71 -8.18 -10.62 15.91
CA GLY A 71 -7.04 -11.47 16.25
C GLY A 71 -6.70 -11.45 17.73
N ASP A 72 -6.70 -10.29 18.36
CA ASP A 72 -6.44 -10.16 19.80
C ASP A 72 -7.53 -10.87 20.63
N ARG A 73 -8.80 -10.76 20.24
CA ARG A 73 -9.93 -11.33 20.99
C ARG A 73 -10.12 -12.83 20.78
N PHE A 74 -10.10 -13.29 19.52
CA PHE A 74 -10.44 -14.67 19.16
C PHE A 74 -9.22 -15.59 19.05
N GLY A 75 -8.03 -15.02 18.95
CA GLY A 75 -6.77 -15.75 18.86
C GLY A 75 -5.94 -15.32 17.67
N ARG A 76 -4.68 -14.98 17.93
CA ARG A 76 -3.74 -14.48 16.93
C ARG A 76 -3.34 -15.54 15.92
N LYS A 77 -3.15 -16.79 16.38
CA LYS A 77 -2.89 -17.93 15.50
C LYS A 77 -4.11 -18.24 14.64
N LEU A 78 -5.31 -18.19 15.22
CA LEU A 78 -6.55 -18.38 14.47
C LEU A 78 -6.69 -17.31 13.36
N ALA A 79 -6.45 -16.03 13.67
CA ALA A 79 -6.48 -14.94 12.68
C ALA A 79 -5.46 -15.16 11.56
N LEU A 80 -4.21 -15.54 11.89
CA LEU A 80 -3.18 -15.84 10.92
C LEU A 80 -3.59 -17.00 10.00
N THR A 81 -4.06 -18.12 10.57
CA THR A 81 -4.38 -19.33 9.79
C THR A 81 -5.63 -19.14 8.93
N THR A 82 -6.67 -18.47 9.43
CA THR A 82 -7.85 -18.11 8.64
C THR A 82 -7.50 -17.11 7.54
N GLY A 83 -6.69 -16.08 7.84
CA GLY A 83 -6.20 -15.12 6.87
C GLY A 83 -5.42 -15.79 5.73
N LEU A 84 -4.48 -16.67 6.05
CA LEU A 84 -3.74 -17.46 5.07
C LEU A 84 -4.66 -18.37 4.24
N GLY A 85 -5.67 -18.98 4.86
CA GLY A 85 -6.66 -19.80 4.18
C GLY A 85 -7.49 -19.02 3.17
N PHE A 86 -8.05 -17.88 3.58
CA PHE A 86 -8.78 -16.97 2.67
C PHE A 86 -7.88 -16.48 1.53
N PHE A 87 -6.67 -16.02 1.86
CA PHE A 87 -5.74 -15.50 0.86
C PHE A 87 -5.35 -16.57 -0.16
N GLY A 88 -4.97 -17.77 0.28
CA GLY A 88 -4.54 -18.86 -0.60
C GLY A 88 -5.67 -19.40 -1.48
N LEU A 89 -6.87 -19.61 -0.89
CA LEU A 89 -8.03 -20.09 -1.64
C LEU A 89 -8.48 -19.04 -2.66
N ALA A 90 -8.61 -17.78 -2.26
CA ALA A 90 -8.96 -16.71 -3.18
C ALA A 90 -7.91 -16.53 -4.28
N SER A 91 -6.61 -16.63 -3.96
CA SER A 91 -5.53 -16.58 -4.94
C SER A 91 -5.62 -17.72 -5.96
N LEU A 92 -5.92 -18.94 -5.48
CA LEU A 92 -6.14 -20.09 -6.37
C LEU A 92 -7.31 -19.86 -7.32
N VAL A 93 -8.45 -19.38 -6.82
CA VAL A 93 -9.63 -19.12 -7.66
C VAL A 93 -9.38 -17.97 -8.62
N THR A 94 -8.70 -16.90 -8.18
CA THR A 94 -8.31 -15.76 -9.03
C THR A 94 -7.49 -16.20 -10.23
N ALA A 95 -6.61 -17.18 -10.07
CA ALA A 95 -5.78 -17.69 -11.17
C ALA A 95 -6.60 -18.27 -12.34
N PHE A 96 -7.81 -18.74 -12.08
CA PHE A 96 -8.72 -19.34 -13.07
C PHE A 96 -9.93 -18.46 -13.38
N SER A 97 -9.82 -17.14 -13.14
CA SER A 97 -10.90 -16.19 -13.47
C SER A 97 -11.13 -16.17 -14.98
N VAL A 98 -12.41 -16.21 -15.37
CA VAL A 98 -12.84 -16.23 -16.77
C VAL A 98 -13.35 -14.87 -17.26
N ASN A 99 -13.51 -13.92 -16.35
CA ASN A 99 -13.90 -12.54 -16.62
C ASN A 99 -13.29 -11.58 -15.58
N PRO A 100 -13.25 -10.26 -15.88
CA PRO A 100 -12.70 -9.25 -14.98
C PRO A 100 -13.40 -9.18 -13.63
N GLU A 101 -14.72 -9.30 -13.57
CA GLU A 101 -15.52 -9.18 -12.36
C GLU A 101 -15.20 -10.28 -11.34
N MET A 102 -15.00 -11.52 -11.83
CA MET A 102 -14.59 -12.64 -10.99
C MET A 102 -13.20 -12.38 -10.38
N LEU A 103 -12.27 -11.87 -11.16
CA LEU A 103 -10.93 -11.51 -10.69
C LEU A 103 -11.02 -10.43 -9.61
N ILE A 104 -11.77 -9.35 -9.86
CA ILE A 104 -11.98 -8.24 -8.91
C ILE A 104 -12.60 -8.74 -7.60
N ALA A 105 -13.64 -9.59 -7.68
CA ALA A 105 -14.32 -10.12 -6.50
C ALA A 105 -13.37 -10.96 -5.62
N PHE A 106 -12.58 -11.86 -6.23
CA PHE A 106 -11.63 -12.67 -5.46
C PHE A 106 -10.41 -11.89 -4.98
N ARG A 107 -10.02 -10.81 -5.67
CA ARG A 107 -9.05 -9.84 -5.16
C ARG A 107 -9.55 -9.18 -3.86
N ALA A 108 -10.84 -8.81 -3.78
CA ALA A 108 -11.41 -8.32 -2.54
C ALA A 108 -11.33 -9.36 -1.40
N VAL A 109 -11.60 -10.63 -1.69
CA VAL A 109 -11.46 -11.74 -0.71
C VAL A 109 -10.00 -11.93 -0.29
N MET A 110 -9.03 -11.81 -1.21
CA MET A 110 -7.60 -11.78 -0.85
C MET A 110 -7.29 -10.64 0.10
N GLY A 111 -7.92 -9.46 -0.08
CA GLY A 111 -7.80 -8.30 0.81
C GLY A 111 -8.26 -8.60 2.24
N VAL A 112 -9.35 -9.34 2.42
CA VAL A 112 -9.78 -9.85 3.75
C VAL A 112 -8.69 -10.72 4.38
N GLY A 113 -8.13 -11.65 3.61
CA GLY A 113 -7.03 -12.50 4.06
C GLY A 113 -5.81 -11.70 4.53
N ALA A 114 -5.38 -10.74 3.71
CA ALA A 114 -4.25 -9.86 4.01
C ALA A 114 -4.46 -9.03 5.29
N ALA A 115 -5.69 -8.51 5.49
CA ALA A 115 -6.05 -7.76 6.68
C ALA A 115 -5.94 -8.59 7.98
N LEU A 116 -6.25 -9.87 7.93
CA LEU A 116 -6.09 -10.79 9.06
C LEU A 116 -4.61 -11.16 9.31
N ILE A 117 -3.81 -11.36 8.25
CA ILE A 117 -2.43 -11.82 8.36
C ILE A 117 -1.53 -10.74 9.00
N LEU A 118 -1.57 -9.51 8.49
CA LEU A 118 -0.56 -8.51 8.82
C LEU A 118 -0.54 -8.13 10.31
N PRO A 119 -1.67 -7.75 10.96
CA PRO A 119 -1.68 -7.45 12.39
C PRO A 119 -1.35 -8.68 13.26
N ALA A 120 -1.86 -9.87 12.86
CA ALA A 120 -1.59 -11.10 13.59
C ALA A 120 -0.10 -11.43 13.65
N THR A 121 0.65 -11.24 12.54
CA THR A 121 2.09 -11.49 12.52
C THR A 121 2.84 -10.62 13.51
N LEU A 122 2.54 -9.33 13.56
CA LEU A 122 3.20 -8.39 14.47
C LEU A 122 2.84 -8.67 15.94
N ALA A 123 1.58 -9.01 16.20
CA ALA A 123 1.11 -9.37 17.53
C ALA A 123 1.76 -10.67 18.05
N ILE A 124 1.96 -11.68 17.18
CA ILE A 124 2.66 -12.92 17.50
C ILE A 124 4.14 -12.64 17.81
N ILE A 125 4.83 -11.81 17.02
CA ILE A 125 6.23 -11.42 17.29
C ILE A 125 6.33 -10.80 18.69
N ASN A 126 5.43 -9.87 19.01
CA ASN A 126 5.42 -9.21 20.32
C ASN A 126 5.19 -10.18 21.51
N ASN A 127 4.47 -11.28 21.28
CA ASN A 127 4.19 -12.30 22.29
C ASN A 127 5.33 -13.33 22.45
N VAL A 128 5.96 -13.71 21.34
CA VAL A 128 6.96 -14.80 21.30
C VAL A 128 8.36 -14.34 21.66
N PHE A 129 8.72 -13.08 21.30
CA PHE A 129 10.07 -12.57 21.52
C PHE A 129 10.20 -11.79 22.84
N PRO A 130 11.29 -12.03 23.60
CA PRO A 130 11.60 -11.23 24.78
C PRO A 130 11.89 -9.77 24.39
N PRO A 131 11.70 -8.80 25.30
CA PRO A 131 11.86 -7.37 25.00
C PRO A 131 13.21 -7.00 24.34
N GLN A 132 14.28 -7.70 24.71
CA GLN A 132 15.65 -7.45 24.23
C GLN A 132 15.84 -7.84 22.75
N GLU A 133 15.13 -8.86 22.27
CA GLU A 133 15.24 -9.37 20.89
C GLU A 133 14.11 -8.90 19.99
N ARG A 134 13.05 -8.33 20.55
CA ARG A 134 11.84 -7.91 19.84
C ARG A 134 12.13 -6.91 18.72
N GLY A 135 12.99 -5.93 19.00
CA GLY A 135 13.41 -4.95 18.00
C GLY A 135 14.13 -5.57 16.80
N LYS A 136 14.96 -6.61 17.03
CA LYS A 136 15.62 -7.36 15.95
C LYS A 136 14.63 -8.16 15.12
N ALA A 137 13.67 -8.83 15.77
CA ALA A 137 12.63 -9.61 15.08
C ALA A 137 11.73 -8.72 14.21
N ILE A 138 11.28 -7.58 14.74
CA ILE A 138 10.49 -6.59 13.99
C ILE A 138 11.31 -6.01 12.84
N GLY A 139 12.60 -5.76 13.04
CA GLY A 139 13.50 -5.28 11.98
C GLY A 139 13.64 -6.27 10.82
N ILE A 140 13.75 -7.57 11.10
CA ILE A 140 13.77 -8.63 10.07
C ILE A 140 12.41 -8.69 9.35
N TRP A 141 11.30 -8.67 10.09
CA TRP A 141 9.96 -8.66 9.54
C TRP A 141 9.72 -7.45 8.60
N ALA A 142 10.10 -6.26 9.03
CA ALA A 142 10.01 -5.05 8.20
C ALA A 142 10.95 -5.09 6.98
N GLY A 143 12.13 -5.68 7.14
CA GLY A 143 13.06 -5.92 6.03
C GLY A 143 12.46 -6.82 4.96
N MET A 144 11.69 -7.86 5.35
CA MET A 144 10.99 -8.73 4.39
C MET A 144 9.90 -8.01 3.62
N LEU A 145 9.17 -7.07 4.25
CA LEU A 145 8.26 -6.16 3.54
C LEU A 145 8.99 -5.37 2.46
N GLY A 146 10.16 -4.79 2.81
CA GLY A 146 10.97 -4.02 1.88
C GLY A 146 11.51 -4.84 0.71
N ILE A 147 12.00 -6.06 0.98
CA ILE A 147 12.53 -6.98 -0.05
C ILE A 147 11.41 -7.44 -1.02
N SER A 148 10.17 -7.55 -0.54
CA SER A 148 9.04 -7.96 -1.38
C SER A 148 8.73 -6.96 -2.50
N ILE A 149 9.03 -5.67 -2.29
CA ILE A 149 8.78 -4.62 -3.30
C ILE A 149 9.51 -4.93 -4.61
N PRO A 150 10.84 -5.24 -4.63
CA PRO A 150 11.56 -5.60 -5.83
C PRO A 150 11.21 -6.96 -6.41
N LEU A 151 10.96 -7.88 -5.54
CA LEU A 151 10.69 -9.24 -5.96
C LEU A 151 9.39 -9.34 -6.75
N GLY A 152 8.39 -8.54 -6.42
CA GLY A 152 7.08 -8.56 -7.10
C GLY A 152 7.19 -8.47 -8.62
N PRO A 153 7.67 -7.34 -9.16
CA PRO A 153 7.81 -7.16 -10.60
C PRO A 153 8.71 -8.18 -11.29
N VAL A 154 9.83 -8.58 -10.66
CA VAL A 154 10.76 -9.55 -11.23
C VAL A 154 10.14 -10.94 -11.30
N ILE A 155 9.52 -11.41 -10.20
CA ILE A 155 8.84 -12.71 -10.16
C ILE A 155 7.68 -12.73 -11.15
N SER A 156 6.88 -11.66 -11.19
CA SER A 156 5.78 -11.53 -12.16
C SER A 156 6.29 -11.64 -13.59
N GLY A 157 7.36 -10.90 -13.91
CA GLY A 157 7.96 -10.93 -15.24
C GLY A 157 8.42 -12.32 -15.64
N ILE A 158 9.13 -13.05 -14.77
CA ILE A 158 9.58 -14.43 -15.03
C ILE A 158 8.39 -15.37 -15.25
N LEU A 159 7.36 -15.27 -14.40
CA LEU A 159 6.19 -16.15 -14.52
C LEU A 159 5.42 -15.91 -15.80
N LEU A 160 5.27 -14.65 -16.23
CA LEU A 160 4.55 -14.28 -17.44
C LEU A 160 5.30 -14.62 -18.74
N GLU A 161 6.62 -14.79 -18.68
CA GLU A 161 7.38 -15.27 -19.84
C GLU A 161 7.26 -16.78 -20.05
N ILE A 162 7.05 -17.55 -18.97
CA ILE A 162 7.10 -19.02 -19.01
C ILE A 162 5.68 -19.61 -18.97
N PHE A 163 4.76 -18.96 -18.26
CA PHE A 163 3.42 -19.43 -17.96
C PHE A 163 2.36 -18.39 -18.32
N TRP A 164 1.08 -18.77 -18.22
CA TRP A 164 -0.05 -17.83 -18.39
C TRP A 164 -0.18 -16.87 -17.18
N TRP A 165 -0.97 -15.82 -17.35
CA TRP A 165 -1.13 -14.77 -16.33
C TRP A 165 -1.62 -15.28 -14.97
N GLY A 166 -2.43 -16.32 -14.90
CA GLY A 166 -2.89 -16.90 -13.63
C GLY A 166 -1.76 -17.44 -12.75
N SER A 167 -0.60 -17.75 -13.32
CA SER A 167 0.58 -18.23 -12.58
C SER A 167 1.04 -17.25 -11.51
N VAL A 168 0.84 -15.93 -11.70
CA VAL A 168 1.18 -14.89 -10.73
C VAL A 168 0.35 -15.00 -9.42
N PHE A 169 -0.80 -15.63 -9.50
CA PHE A 169 -1.62 -15.95 -8.33
C PHE A 169 -1.31 -17.33 -7.76
N ILE A 170 -1.09 -18.32 -8.63
CA ILE A 170 -0.78 -19.72 -8.20
C ILE A 170 0.49 -19.77 -7.35
N ILE A 171 1.48 -18.93 -7.61
CA ILE A 171 2.73 -18.93 -6.82
C ILE A 171 2.49 -18.71 -5.33
N ASN A 172 1.41 -18.02 -4.96
CA ASN A 172 1.05 -17.81 -3.56
C ASN A 172 0.59 -19.11 -2.89
N VAL A 173 -0.02 -20.04 -3.63
CA VAL A 173 -0.65 -21.24 -3.07
C VAL A 173 0.36 -22.15 -2.36
N PRO A 174 1.47 -22.60 -2.98
CA PRO A 174 2.46 -23.42 -2.30
C PRO A 174 3.07 -22.72 -1.09
N ILE A 175 3.28 -21.41 -1.18
CA ILE A 175 3.82 -20.62 -0.06
C ILE A 175 2.81 -20.58 1.10
N VAL A 176 1.53 -20.38 0.79
CA VAL A 176 0.44 -20.44 1.79
C VAL A 176 0.35 -21.82 2.44
N VAL A 177 0.43 -22.90 1.66
CA VAL A 177 0.38 -24.27 2.19
C VAL A 177 1.53 -24.52 3.17
N VAL A 178 2.74 -24.08 2.84
CA VAL A 178 3.90 -24.17 3.74
C VAL A 178 3.69 -23.32 5.00
N ALA A 179 3.24 -22.07 4.83
CA ALA A 179 2.99 -21.17 5.96
C ALA A 179 1.88 -21.70 6.90
N LEU A 180 0.81 -22.27 6.35
CA LEU A 180 -0.28 -22.91 7.12
C LEU A 180 0.20 -24.15 7.87
N GLY A 181 0.94 -25.04 7.19
CA GLY A 181 1.47 -26.27 7.79
C GLY A 181 2.42 -25.97 8.94
N LEU A 182 3.43 -25.15 8.70
CA LEU A 182 4.39 -24.74 9.71
C LEU A 182 3.74 -23.86 10.79
N GLY A 183 2.83 -22.96 10.42
CA GLY A 183 2.10 -22.11 11.35
C GLY A 183 1.27 -22.90 12.36
N ARG A 184 0.59 -23.96 11.92
CA ARG A 184 -0.17 -24.85 12.81
C ARG A 184 0.70 -25.54 13.87
N VAL A 185 1.93 -25.94 13.49
CA VAL A 185 2.84 -26.67 14.36
C VAL A 185 3.69 -25.76 15.25
N LEU A 186 4.19 -24.66 14.68
CA LEU A 186 5.19 -23.82 15.35
C LEU A 186 4.58 -22.66 16.13
N VAL A 187 3.52 -22.01 15.59
CA VAL A 187 2.96 -20.79 16.20
C VAL A 187 2.10 -21.15 17.41
N PRO A 188 2.40 -20.61 18.61
CA PRO A 188 1.55 -20.81 19.79
C PRO A 188 0.26 -20.00 19.66
N GLU A 189 -0.82 -20.50 20.26
CA GLU A 189 -2.04 -19.70 20.40
C GLU A 189 -1.83 -18.62 21.47
N SER A 190 -2.29 -17.43 21.16
CA SER A 190 -2.28 -16.31 22.11
C SER A 190 -3.49 -15.42 21.85
N ARG A 191 -4.11 -14.96 22.92
CA ARG A 191 -5.27 -14.07 22.88
C ARG A 191 -5.21 -13.11 24.06
N ASP A 192 -5.86 -11.98 23.90
CA ASP A 192 -6.07 -11.02 24.98
C ASP A 192 -7.55 -11.07 25.40
N SER A 193 -7.81 -11.58 26.62
CA SER A 193 -9.17 -11.70 27.16
C SER A 193 -9.86 -10.35 27.37
N ASP A 194 -9.07 -9.27 27.53
CA ASP A 194 -9.53 -7.91 27.79
C ASP A 194 -9.63 -7.08 26.51
N ALA A 195 -9.35 -7.67 25.34
CA ALA A 195 -9.44 -6.98 24.06
C ALA A 195 -10.85 -6.42 23.82
N PRO A 196 -10.96 -5.15 23.37
CA PRO A 196 -12.23 -4.51 23.09
C PRO A 196 -13.00 -5.26 21.98
N ARG A 197 -14.33 -5.08 21.97
CA ARG A 197 -15.18 -5.64 20.91
C ARG A 197 -14.82 -4.99 19.57
N PRO A 198 -14.75 -5.78 18.48
CA PRO A 198 -14.50 -5.22 17.15
C PRO A 198 -15.66 -4.29 16.74
N ASP A 199 -15.32 -3.18 16.13
CA ASP A 199 -16.29 -2.20 15.62
C ASP A 199 -16.74 -2.60 14.21
N ILE A 200 -17.74 -3.46 14.13
CA ILE A 200 -18.31 -3.91 12.85
C ILE A 200 -19.00 -2.76 12.09
N PRO A 201 -19.85 -1.90 12.73
CA PRO A 201 -20.43 -0.76 12.03
C PRO A 201 -19.39 0.21 11.46
N GLY A 202 -18.34 0.54 12.22
CA GLY A 202 -17.24 1.36 11.74
C GLY A 202 -16.53 0.74 10.53
N ALA A 203 -16.26 -0.57 10.58
CA ALA A 203 -15.66 -1.29 9.45
C ALA A 203 -16.55 -1.24 8.19
N LEU A 204 -17.86 -1.47 8.33
CA LEU A 204 -18.78 -1.43 7.20
C LEU A 204 -18.91 -0.03 6.60
N LEU A 205 -18.99 1.01 7.44
CA LEU A 205 -19.02 2.41 6.98
C LEU A 205 -17.72 2.79 6.27
N SER A 206 -16.56 2.40 6.78
CA SER A 206 -15.28 2.70 6.13
C SER A 206 -15.14 2.01 4.78
N ILE A 207 -15.51 0.71 4.68
CA ILE A 207 -15.50 -0.03 3.41
C ILE A 207 -16.45 0.62 2.41
N ALA A 208 -17.72 0.84 2.80
CA ALA A 208 -18.72 1.38 1.91
C ALA A 208 -18.35 2.79 1.43
N GLY A 209 -17.93 3.66 2.34
CA GLY A 209 -17.56 5.04 2.00
C GLY A 209 -16.36 5.10 1.05
N LEU A 210 -15.30 4.32 1.33
CA LEU A 210 -14.13 4.26 0.45
C LEU A 210 -14.47 3.63 -0.90
N ALA A 211 -15.25 2.53 -0.93
CA ALA A 211 -15.63 1.88 -2.17
C ALA A 211 -16.43 2.83 -3.09
N VAL A 212 -17.36 3.60 -2.52
CA VAL A 212 -18.19 4.54 -3.29
C VAL A 212 -17.37 5.73 -3.79
N VAL A 213 -16.41 6.26 -2.98
CA VAL A 213 -15.49 7.30 -3.45
C VAL A 213 -14.61 6.78 -4.60
N VAL A 214 -14.00 5.60 -4.41
CA VAL A 214 -13.12 5.00 -5.43
C VAL A 214 -13.90 4.68 -6.70
N TYR A 215 -15.12 4.17 -6.57
CA TYR A 215 -16.03 3.96 -7.70
C TYR A 215 -16.27 5.26 -8.49
N GLY A 216 -16.62 6.35 -7.80
CA GLY A 216 -16.83 7.64 -8.47
C GLY A 216 -15.59 8.16 -9.16
N VAL A 217 -14.39 7.99 -8.55
CA VAL A 217 -13.12 8.41 -9.14
C VAL A 217 -12.77 7.58 -10.38
N ILE A 218 -12.97 6.25 -10.35
CA ILE A 218 -12.68 5.37 -11.49
C ILE A 218 -13.66 5.66 -12.63
N THR A 219 -14.96 5.78 -12.33
CA THR A 219 -16.01 6.09 -13.32
C THR A 219 -15.79 7.46 -13.98
N ALA A 220 -15.10 8.39 -13.31
CA ALA A 220 -14.77 9.70 -13.88
C ALA A 220 -13.87 9.61 -15.13
N SER A 221 -13.16 8.50 -15.36
CA SER A 221 -12.40 8.27 -16.58
C SER A 221 -13.30 8.05 -17.80
N ASP A 222 -14.45 7.41 -17.60
CA ASP A 222 -15.35 6.97 -18.66
C ASP A 222 -16.45 8.02 -18.91
N GLU A 223 -17.02 8.59 -17.84
CA GLU A 223 -18.18 9.50 -17.88
C GLU A 223 -17.81 10.99 -17.76
N GLY A 224 -16.56 11.26 -17.32
CA GLY A 224 -16.07 12.62 -17.07
C GLY A 224 -16.29 13.10 -15.63
N TRP A 225 -15.38 13.96 -15.17
CA TRP A 225 -15.33 14.48 -13.79
C TRP A 225 -16.54 15.36 -13.39
N THR A 226 -17.29 15.88 -14.35
CA THR A 226 -18.45 16.76 -14.13
C THR A 226 -19.78 16.02 -14.23
N ASP A 227 -19.76 14.73 -14.54
CA ASP A 227 -20.98 13.94 -14.66
C ASP A 227 -21.72 13.85 -13.31
N PRO A 228 -23.06 14.01 -13.29
CA PRO A 228 -23.85 13.92 -12.07
C PRO A 228 -23.70 12.59 -11.32
N SER A 229 -23.54 11.46 -12.01
CA SER A 229 -23.36 10.14 -11.40
C SER A 229 -22.04 10.08 -10.62
N VAL A 230 -20.96 10.61 -11.20
CA VAL A 230 -19.62 10.72 -10.60
C VAL A 230 -19.66 11.62 -9.35
N LEU A 231 -20.24 12.81 -9.49
CA LEU A 231 -20.37 13.77 -8.38
C LEU A 231 -21.22 13.21 -7.23
N LEU A 232 -22.31 12.51 -7.54
CA LEU A 232 -23.15 11.84 -6.55
C LEU A 232 -22.41 10.67 -5.86
N ALA A 233 -21.62 9.89 -6.59
CA ALA A 233 -20.82 8.82 -6.01
C ALA A 233 -19.75 9.40 -5.08
N ILE A 234 -18.95 10.36 -5.54
CA ILE A 234 -17.91 10.98 -4.71
C ILE A 234 -18.54 11.68 -3.49
N GLY A 235 -19.59 12.49 -3.69
CA GLY A 235 -20.27 13.20 -2.61
C GLY A 235 -20.95 12.23 -1.62
N GLY A 236 -21.63 11.20 -2.11
CA GLY A 236 -22.24 10.15 -1.29
C GLY A 236 -21.20 9.35 -0.49
N GLY A 237 -20.11 8.95 -1.13
CA GLY A 237 -19.01 8.28 -0.46
C GLY A 237 -18.34 9.13 0.63
N LEU A 238 -18.10 10.42 0.36
CA LEU A 238 -17.60 11.36 1.37
C LEU A 238 -18.58 11.56 2.52
N LEU A 239 -19.90 11.56 2.25
CA LEU A 239 -20.93 11.60 3.29
C LEU A 239 -20.86 10.35 4.17
N ILE A 240 -20.74 9.15 3.58
CA ILE A 240 -20.58 7.90 4.34
C ILE A 240 -19.31 7.92 5.19
N LEU A 241 -18.21 8.45 4.67
CA LEU A 241 -16.97 8.63 5.44
C LEU A 241 -17.12 9.65 6.56
N ALA A 242 -17.90 10.72 6.35
CA ALA A 242 -18.23 11.66 7.42
C ALA A 242 -19.08 11.00 8.52
N LEU A 243 -20.05 10.14 8.14
CA LEU A 243 -20.81 9.32 9.09
C LEU A 243 -19.89 8.32 9.83
N PHE A 244 -18.93 7.71 9.15
CA PHE A 244 -17.90 6.88 9.78
C PHE A 244 -17.13 7.65 10.86
N VAL A 245 -16.63 8.86 10.53
CA VAL A 245 -15.92 9.70 11.51
C VAL A 245 -16.84 10.07 12.68
N GLY A 246 -18.09 10.41 12.41
CA GLY A 246 -19.10 10.68 13.44
C GLY A 246 -19.32 9.48 14.37
N TRP A 247 -19.41 8.29 13.78
CA TRP A 247 -19.54 7.02 14.53
C TRP A 247 -18.34 6.77 15.42
N GLU A 248 -17.11 6.89 14.89
CA GLU A 248 -15.85 6.71 15.62
C GLU A 248 -15.68 7.70 16.79
N LEU A 249 -16.24 8.90 16.67
CA LEU A 249 -16.26 9.90 17.76
C LEU A 249 -17.28 9.57 18.85
N TRP A 250 -18.34 8.84 18.51
CA TRP A 250 -19.46 8.54 19.42
C TRP A 250 -19.33 7.17 20.08
N THR A 251 -18.73 6.17 19.41
CA THR A 251 -18.60 4.81 19.94
C THR A 251 -17.66 4.73 21.14
N LYS A 252 -17.97 3.81 22.08
CA LYS A 252 -17.12 3.56 23.27
C LYS A 252 -15.81 2.83 22.95
N HIS A 253 -15.80 2.05 21.88
CA HIS A 253 -14.66 1.25 21.44
C HIS A 253 -14.34 1.55 19.97
N PRO A 254 -13.83 2.76 19.69
CA PRO A 254 -13.53 3.17 18.34
C PRO A 254 -12.43 2.30 17.73
N MET A 255 -12.60 1.94 16.45
CA MET A 255 -11.60 1.24 15.66
C MET A 255 -10.35 2.12 15.48
N ILE A 256 -10.57 3.40 15.19
CA ILE A 256 -9.52 4.41 15.05
C ILE A 256 -9.76 5.50 16.09
N PRO A 257 -8.90 5.65 17.12
CA PRO A 257 -9.06 6.72 18.09
C PRO A 257 -8.83 8.10 17.45
N MET A 258 -9.91 8.74 16.97
CA MET A 258 -9.88 10.01 16.24
C MET A 258 -9.16 11.14 16.98
N ARG A 259 -9.03 11.05 18.31
CA ARG A 259 -8.26 12.01 19.12
C ARG A 259 -6.79 12.12 18.72
N PHE A 260 -6.18 11.06 18.16
CA PHE A 260 -4.79 11.09 17.73
C PHE A 260 -4.59 11.94 16.47
N PHE A 261 -5.62 12.05 15.63
CA PHE A 261 -5.59 12.95 14.47
C PHE A 261 -5.60 14.43 14.83
N ARG A 262 -5.87 14.79 16.10
CA ARG A 262 -5.67 16.16 16.60
C ARG A 262 -4.21 16.47 16.89
N ILE A 263 -3.33 15.49 16.91
CA ILE A 263 -1.89 15.67 17.10
C ILE A 263 -1.28 15.97 15.72
N PRO A 264 -0.75 17.20 15.48
CA PRO A 264 -0.25 17.58 14.14
C PRO A 264 0.83 16.64 13.61
N ALA A 265 1.72 16.14 14.49
CA ALA A 265 2.77 15.19 14.11
C ALA A 265 2.20 13.85 13.62
N PHE A 266 1.12 13.36 14.24
CA PHE A 266 0.45 12.11 13.84
C PHE A 266 -0.24 12.28 12.48
N SER A 267 -1.11 13.28 12.36
CA SER A 267 -1.89 13.54 11.14
C SER A 267 -0.99 13.89 9.96
N GLY A 268 0.02 14.72 10.19
CA GLY A 268 0.97 15.09 9.14
C GLY A 268 1.82 13.90 8.67
N ALA A 269 2.27 13.05 9.58
CA ALA A 269 2.99 11.83 9.21
C ALA A 269 2.08 10.85 8.46
N ALA A 270 0.84 10.63 8.91
CA ALA A 270 -0.14 9.78 8.23
C ALA A 270 -0.46 10.30 6.82
N ALA A 271 -0.73 11.60 6.68
CA ALA A 271 -0.97 12.23 5.37
C ALA A 271 0.24 12.14 4.46
N THR A 272 1.46 12.33 4.98
CA THR A 272 2.69 12.16 4.21
C THR A 272 2.85 10.72 3.72
N MET A 273 2.58 9.71 4.56
CA MET A 273 2.61 8.29 4.16
C MET A 273 1.59 7.98 3.08
N LEU A 274 0.37 8.52 3.21
CA LEU A 274 -0.68 8.37 2.21
C LEU A 274 -0.24 8.92 0.85
N LEU A 275 0.29 10.15 0.80
CA LEU A 275 0.70 10.80 -0.44
C LEU A 275 1.97 10.16 -1.06
N LEU A 276 2.88 9.62 -0.23
CA LEU A 276 4.01 8.80 -0.69
C LEU A 276 3.51 7.55 -1.42
N ALA A 277 2.60 6.80 -0.80
CA ALA A 277 2.04 5.59 -1.38
C ALA A 277 1.18 5.89 -2.60
N PHE A 278 0.41 6.97 -2.58
CA PHE A 278 -0.37 7.49 -3.71
C PHE A 278 0.51 7.62 -4.96
N SER A 279 1.62 8.34 -4.84
CA SER A 279 2.52 8.55 -5.97
C SER A 279 3.22 7.26 -6.39
N MET A 280 3.65 6.43 -5.44
CA MET A 280 4.37 5.19 -5.71
C MET A 280 3.52 4.19 -6.50
N PHE A 281 2.31 3.88 -6.02
CA PHE A 281 1.44 2.87 -6.64
C PHE A 281 0.80 3.38 -7.93
N GLY A 282 0.34 4.63 -7.98
CA GLY A 282 -0.25 5.20 -9.18
C GLY A 282 0.76 5.31 -10.33
N VAL A 283 1.99 5.73 -10.05
CA VAL A 283 3.06 5.78 -11.06
C VAL A 283 3.48 4.37 -11.50
N ALA A 284 3.57 3.39 -10.57
CA ALA A 284 3.89 2.02 -10.92
C ALA A 284 2.83 1.41 -11.85
N PHE A 285 1.54 1.70 -11.62
CA PHE A 285 0.43 1.30 -12.48
C PHE A 285 0.60 1.86 -13.90
N MET A 286 0.71 3.18 -14.05
CA MET A 286 0.85 3.83 -15.36
C MET A 286 2.12 3.41 -16.11
N LEU A 287 3.24 3.33 -15.38
CA LEU A 287 4.54 3.02 -15.98
C LEU A 287 4.60 1.59 -16.51
N THR A 288 3.90 0.65 -15.88
CA THR A 288 3.80 -0.72 -16.37
C THR A 288 3.09 -0.79 -17.72
N LEU A 289 1.97 -0.07 -17.87
CA LEU A 289 1.23 0.04 -19.13
C LEU A 289 2.10 0.71 -20.20
N TYR A 290 2.79 1.79 -19.85
CA TYR A 290 3.72 2.48 -20.76
C TYR A 290 4.85 1.55 -21.23
N LEU A 291 5.52 0.82 -20.33
CA LEU A 291 6.62 -0.06 -20.68
C LEU A 291 6.17 -1.20 -21.61
N GLN A 292 4.99 -1.79 -21.36
CA GLN A 292 4.55 -2.96 -22.10
C GLN A 292 3.76 -2.62 -23.37
N ILE A 293 2.86 -1.62 -23.33
CA ILE A 293 2.00 -1.30 -24.48
C ILE A 293 2.61 -0.23 -25.39
N VAL A 294 3.19 0.84 -24.80
CA VAL A 294 3.79 1.91 -25.60
C VAL A 294 5.16 1.49 -26.15
N LEU A 295 6.06 1.01 -25.27
CA LEU A 295 7.42 0.62 -25.64
C LEU A 295 7.53 -0.83 -26.15
N GLY A 296 6.50 -1.67 -25.97
CA GLY A 296 6.47 -3.04 -26.43
C GLY A 296 7.41 -4.00 -25.69
N TYR A 297 7.82 -3.69 -24.47
CA TYR A 297 8.65 -4.60 -23.70
C TYR A 297 7.86 -5.80 -23.19
N GLY A 298 8.49 -6.97 -23.21
CA GLY A 298 7.95 -8.15 -22.51
C GLY A 298 7.87 -7.93 -20.99
N PRO A 299 7.06 -8.73 -20.29
CA PRO A 299 6.80 -8.57 -18.86
C PRO A 299 8.06 -8.56 -17.99
N LEU A 300 9.04 -9.44 -18.26
CA LEU A 300 10.31 -9.47 -17.52
C LEU A 300 11.15 -8.20 -17.76
N ALA A 301 11.24 -7.78 -19.01
CA ALA A 301 11.98 -6.58 -19.35
C ALA A 301 11.35 -5.33 -18.72
N ALA A 302 10.02 -5.25 -18.67
CA ALA A 302 9.29 -4.20 -17.97
C ALA A 302 9.54 -4.26 -16.45
N GLY A 303 9.43 -5.45 -15.83
CA GLY A 303 9.70 -5.65 -14.40
C GLY A 303 11.12 -5.26 -14.00
N LEU A 304 12.12 -5.62 -14.80
CA LEU A 304 13.52 -5.25 -14.56
C LEU A 304 13.76 -3.74 -14.66
N ARG A 305 13.01 -3.03 -15.51
CA ARG A 305 13.09 -1.57 -15.63
C ARG A 305 12.48 -0.81 -14.46
N LEU A 306 11.68 -1.47 -13.64
CA LEU A 306 11.18 -0.92 -12.36
C LEU A 306 12.20 -1.06 -11.23
N VAL A 307 13.25 -1.90 -11.38
CA VAL A 307 14.29 -2.15 -10.38
C VAL A 307 14.98 -0.86 -9.89
N PRO A 308 15.29 0.17 -10.69
CA PRO A 308 15.93 1.39 -10.17
C PRO A 308 15.15 2.12 -9.07
N MET A 309 13.84 1.90 -8.97
CA MET A 309 13.03 2.42 -7.86
C MET A 309 13.48 1.89 -6.48
N PHE A 310 14.27 0.80 -6.46
CA PHE A 310 14.84 0.22 -5.21
C PHE A 310 15.92 1.07 -4.54
N THR A 311 16.34 2.16 -5.14
CA THR A 311 17.05 3.21 -4.42
C THR A 311 16.31 3.70 -3.16
N VAL A 312 14.99 3.39 -3.03
CA VAL A 312 14.24 3.49 -1.75
C VAL A 312 14.99 2.81 -0.60
N ALA A 313 15.57 1.63 -0.81
CA ALA A 313 16.31 0.90 0.21
C ALA A 313 17.62 1.62 0.62
N ILE A 314 18.22 2.39 -0.28
CA ILE A 314 19.37 3.26 -0.01
C ILE A 314 18.92 4.56 0.67
N GLY A 315 17.80 5.12 0.21
CA GLY A 315 17.22 6.35 0.74
C GLY A 315 16.81 6.24 2.21
N ALA A 316 16.28 5.10 2.64
CA ALA A 316 15.77 4.92 4.01
C ALA A 316 16.87 5.09 5.10
N PRO A 317 18.02 4.42 5.06
CA PRO A 317 19.11 4.67 6.02
C PRO A 317 19.73 6.06 5.86
N LEU A 318 19.76 6.61 4.63
CA LEU A 318 20.19 7.98 4.39
C LEU A 318 19.27 8.98 5.10
N GLY A 319 17.96 8.84 4.97
CA GLY A 319 16.96 9.66 5.66
C GLY A 319 17.06 9.58 7.17
N ALA A 320 17.25 8.37 7.74
CA ALA A 320 17.48 8.19 9.16
C ALA A 320 18.79 8.88 9.63
N SER A 321 19.86 8.83 8.83
CA SER A 321 21.12 9.49 9.13
C SER A 321 21.02 11.02 9.07
N LEU A 322 20.41 11.55 8.01
CA LEU A 322 20.19 12.98 7.81
C LEU A 322 19.31 13.56 8.93
N THR A 323 18.26 12.84 9.32
CA THR A 323 17.38 13.26 10.42
C THR A 323 18.12 13.51 11.73
N ARG A 324 19.16 12.72 12.03
CA ARG A 324 20.00 12.94 13.22
C ARG A 324 20.83 14.22 13.13
N ARG A 325 21.17 14.67 11.90
CA ARG A 325 22.03 15.85 11.68
C ARG A 325 21.23 17.14 11.52
N ILE A 326 20.20 17.12 10.67
CA ILE A 326 19.44 18.32 10.25
C ILE A 326 17.98 18.33 10.73
N GLY A 327 17.53 17.27 11.39
CA GLY A 327 16.17 17.14 11.93
C GLY A 327 15.13 16.68 10.90
N ARG A 328 13.98 16.19 11.38
CA ARG A 328 12.89 15.66 10.55
C ARG A 328 12.23 16.71 9.68
N LYS A 329 12.07 17.92 10.23
CA LYS A 329 11.41 19.05 9.58
C LYS A 329 12.08 19.49 8.28
N VAL A 330 13.36 19.15 8.10
CA VAL A 330 14.13 19.41 6.87
C VAL A 330 14.29 18.14 6.04
N THR A 331 14.60 17.01 6.68
CA THR A 331 14.89 15.74 5.96
C THR A 331 13.68 15.22 5.20
N VAL A 332 12.47 15.25 5.79
CA VAL A 332 11.27 14.71 5.12
C VAL A 332 10.89 15.54 3.90
N PRO A 333 10.72 16.88 4.00
CA PRO A 333 10.44 17.69 2.81
C PRO A 333 11.52 17.61 1.74
N MET A 334 12.80 17.51 2.12
CA MET A 334 13.89 17.33 1.17
C MET A 334 13.77 16.01 0.40
N GLY A 335 13.48 14.89 1.10
CA GLY A 335 13.25 13.61 0.45
C GLY A 335 12.06 13.64 -0.50
N LEU A 336 10.95 14.27 -0.09
CA LEU A 336 9.76 14.44 -0.93
C LEU A 336 10.04 15.33 -2.15
N PHE A 337 10.85 16.37 -2.00
CA PHE A 337 11.28 17.22 -3.11
C PHE A 337 12.15 16.44 -4.11
N ILE A 338 13.09 15.62 -3.62
CA ILE A 338 13.89 14.73 -4.49
C ILE A 338 12.98 13.75 -5.24
N ALA A 339 11.98 13.17 -4.57
CA ALA A 339 11.00 12.30 -5.20
C ALA A 339 10.18 13.05 -6.28
N ALA A 340 9.77 14.28 -6.00
CA ALA A 340 9.07 15.14 -6.94
C ALA A 340 9.92 15.45 -8.19
N LEU A 341 11.24 15.62 -8.07
CA LEU A 341 12.14 15.77 -9.22
C LEU A 341 12.18 14.52 -10.10
N GLY A 342 12.20 13.32 -9.48
CA GLY A 342 12.09 12.06 -10.22
C GLY A 342 10.76 11.94 -10.96
N LEU A 343 9.64 12.28 -10.29
CA LEU A 343 8.31 12.32 -10.91
C LEU A 343 8.25 13.34 -12.05
N PHE A 344 8.81 14.54 -11.87
CA PHE A 344 8.87 15.54 -12.93
C PHE A 344 9.66 15.05 -14.14
N ALA A 345 10.76 14.33 -13.93
CA ALA A 345 11.48 13.69 -15.03
C ALA A 345 10.64 12.63 -15.75
N LEU A 346 9.79 11.87 -15.03
CA LEU A 346 8.84 10.93 -15.63
C LEU A 346 7.74 11.65 -16.43
N SER A 347 7.29 12.84 -16.03
CA SER A 347 6.25 13.58 -16.77
C SER A 347 6.71 14.08 -18.14
N THR A 348 8.01 14.11 -18.39
CA THR A 348 8.62 14.52 -19.67
C THR A 348 9.05 13.35 -20.54
N LEU A 349 8.55 12.14 -20.29
CA LEU A 349 8.83 10.98 -21.12
C LEU A 349 8.19 11.11 -22.50
N THR A 350 8.81 10.48 -23.47
CA THR A 350 8.36 10.38 -24.86
C THR A 350 8.37 8.92 -25.26
N ILE A 351 7.83 8.58 -26.41
CA ILE A 351 7.81 7.21 -26.97
C ILE A 351 9.22 6.59 -27.18
N SER A 352 10.32 7.33 -26.91
CA SER A 352 11.71 6.86 -27.11
C SER A 352 12.65 7.11 -25.92
N SER A 353 12.13 7.37 -24.71
CA SER A 353 12.93 7.89 -23.58
C SER A 353 13.47 6.81 -22.61
N GLU A 354 13.95 5.67 -23.09
CA GLU A 354 14.33 4.51 -22.24
C GLU A 354 15.32 4.85 -21.11
N ALA A 355 16.43 5.49 -21.41
CA ALA A 355 17.44 5.81 -20.40
C ALA A 355 16.92 6.76 -19.32
N ARG A 356 16.00 7.67 -19.68
CA ARG A 356 15.43 8.65 -18.75
C ARG A 356 14.57 7.99 -17.68
N ILE A 357 13.86 6.90 -17.99
CA ILE A 357 13.03 6.14 -17.04
C ILE A 357 13.88 5.65 -15.86
N LEU A 358 15.05 5.05 -16.15
CA LEU A 358 15.90 4.44 -15.13
C LEU A 358 16.39 5.48 -14.12
N TRP A 359 16.87 6.64 -14.60
CA TRP A 359 17.34 7.72 -13.71
C TRP A 359 16.19 8.39 -12.95
N ALA A 360 15.05 8.60 -13.60
CA ALA A 360 13.88 9.19 -12.97
C ALA A 360 13.37 8.30 -11.83
N LEU A 361 13.27 6.98 -12.04
CA LEU A 361 12.89 6.02 -11.01
C LEU A 361 13.92 5.94 -9.88
N ALA A 362 15.21 6.00 -10.20
CA ALA A 362 16.26 5.98 -9.18
C ALA A 362 16.19 7.23 -8.29
N ILE A 363 15.99 8.41 -8.87
CA ILE A 363 15.84 9.67 -8.13
C ILE A 363 14.55 9.63 -7.28
N MET A 364 13.44 9.21 -7.87
CA MET A 364 12.17 9.08 -7.18
C MET A 364 12.30 8.12 -5.98
N GLY A 365 12.84 6.92 -6.19
CA GLY A 365 13.04 5.94 -5.13
C GLY A 365 13.93 6.44 -3.99
N LEU A 366 15.05 7.09 -4.32
CA LEU A 366 15.95 7.68 -3.32
C LEU A 366 15.23 8.72 -2.46
N GLY A 367 14.43 9.59 -3.09
CA GLY A 367 13.63 10.60 -2.41
C GLY A 367 12.57 9.99 -1.50
N LEU A 368 11.80 9.02 -2.02
CA LEU A 368 10.78 8.29 -1.25
C LEU A 368 11.40 7.62 -0.01
N GLY A 369 12.51 6.90 -0.17
CA GLY A 369 13.20 6.26 0.95
C GLY A 369 13.70 7.26 2.00
N THR A 370 14.27 8.38 1.55
CA THR A 370 14.78 9.44 2.43
C THR A 370 13.67 10.07 3.27
N ALA A 371 12.45 10.21 2.74
CA ALA A 371 11.30 10.72 3.46
C ALA A 371 10.61 9.66 4.33
N MET A 372 10.53 8.41 3.88
CA MET A 372 9.72 7.34 4.47
C MET A 372 10.17 7.00 5.91
N SER A 373 11.47 6.72 6.12
CA SER A 373 11.99 6.30 7.43
C SER A 373 11.71 7.34 8.55
N PRO A 374 12.07 8.63 8.40
CA PRO A 374 11.78 9.61 9.44
C PRO A 374 10.29 9.93 9.59
N THR A 375 9.47 9.71 8.57
CA THR A 375 8.01 9.86 8.67
C THR A 375 7.40 8.73 9.49
N ILE A 376 7.83 7.49 9.29
CA ILE A 376 7.43 6.35 10.13
C ILE A 376 7.81 6.58 11.58
N ASP A 377 9.04 7.03 11.83
CA ASP A 377 9.50 7.36 13.19
C ASP A 377 8.69 8.50 13.82
N ALA A 378 8.24 9.49 13.02
CA ALA A 378 7.39 10.56 13.50
C ALA A 378 6.01 10.04 13.90
N LEU A 379 5.42 9.17 13.08
CA LEU A 379 4.12 8.58 13.32
C LEU A 379 4.13 7.69 14.59
N LEU A 380 5.10 6.78 14.68
CA LEU A 380 5.24 5.86 15.82
C LEU A 380 5.59 6.58 17.12
N GLY A 381 6.37 7.67 17.04
CA GLY A 381 6.79 8.47 18.19
C GLY A 381 5.79 9.54 18.63
N SER A 382 4.68 9.73 17.91
CA SER A 382 3.70 10.79 18.20
C SER A 382 2.67 10.42 19.27
N ILE A 383 2.56 9.14 19.63
CA ILE A 383 1.64 8.63 20.65
C ILE A 383 2.37 7.71 21.65
N PRO A 384 1.79 7.45 22.83
CA PRO A 384 2.39 6.60 23.86
C PRO A 384 2.72 5.19 23.35
N ARG A 385 3.82 4.61 23.83
CA ARG A 385 4.32 3.30 23.40
C ARG A 385 3.32 2.16 23.61
N GLU A 386 2.49 2.24 24.64
CA GLU A 386 1.43 1.28 24.96
C GLU A 386 0.39 1.19 23.82
N LYS A 387 0.31 2.22 22.98
CA LYS A 387 -0.62 2.33 21.84
C LYS A 387 0.10 2.25 20.48
N SER A 388 1.32 1.75 20.44
CA SER A 388 2.12 1.60 19.21
C SER A 388 1.41 0.78 18.12
N GLY A 389 0.52 -0.15 18.48
CA GLY A 389 -0.32 -0.87 17.54
C GLY A 389 -1.22 0.04 16.71
N VAL A 390 -1.77 1.11 17.31
CA VAL A 390 -2.59 2.11 16.61
C VAL A 390 -1.75 2.87 15.57
N SER A 391 -0.52 3.27 15.92
CA SER A 391 0.38 3.94 14.96
C SER A 391 0.75 3.04 13.80
N SER A 392 1.06 1.76 14.06
CA SER A 392 1.41 0.80 13.01
C SER A 392 0.22 0.53 12.09
N ALA A 393 -0.98 0.41 12.64
CA ALA A 393 -2.20 0.26 11.86
C ALA A 393 -2.50 1.53 11.04
N ALA A 394 -2.35 2.72 11.62
CA ALA A 394 -2.51 4.00 10.91
C ALA A 394 -1.50 4.13 9.75
N GLN A 395 -0.25 3.72 9.96
CA GLN A 395 0.77 3.68 8.91
C GLN A 395 0.34 2.79 7.74
N GLN A 396 -0.04 1.55 8.04
CA GLN A 396 -0.43 0.59 7.00
C GLN A 396 -1.72 1.02 6.27
N THR A 397 -2.70 1.52 7.01
CA THR A 397 -3.92 2.06 6.41
C THR A 397 -3.60 3.26 5.50
N SER A 398 -2.72 4.18 5.93
CA SER A 398 -2.30 5.30 5.08
C SER A 398 -1.62 4.84 3.80
N ILE A 399 -0.76 3.79 3.86
CA ILE A 399 -0.11 3.23 2.68
C ILE A 399 -1.14 2.60 1.74
N GLN A 400 -2.08 1.81 2.27
CA GLN A 400 -3.07 1.13 1.44
C GLN A 400 -4.07 2.11 0.82
N LEU A 401 -4.60 3.06 1.61
CA LEU A 401 -5.48 4.11 1.10
C LEU A 401 -4.78 5.00 0.07
N GLY A 402 -3.51 5.35 0.34
CA GLY A 402 -2.70 6.08 -0.62
C GLY A 402 -2.55 5.30 -1.92
N GLY A 403 -2.24 4.01 -1.86
CA GLY A 403 -2.12 3.14 -3.02
C GLY A 403 -3.40 3.09 -3.85
N THR A 404 -4.53 2.80 -3.22
CA THR A 404 -5.86 2.79 -3.86
C THR A 404 -6.18 4.13 -4.53
N LEU A 405 -6.11 5.23 -3.77
CA LEU A 405 -6.38 6.56 -4.33
C LEU A 405 -5.38 6.94 -5.44
N GLY A 406 -4.13 6.49 -5.34
CA GLY A 406 -3.11 6.73 -6.35
C GLY A 406 -3.44 6.06 -7.68
N VAL A 407 -3.81 4.78 -7.68
CA VAL A 407 -4.21 4.05 -8.88
C VAL A 407 -5.50 4.63 -9.46
N ALA A 408 -6.52 4.85 -8.61
CA ALA A 408 -7.80 5.38 -9.05
C ALA A 408 -7.67 6.79 -9.65
N VAL A 409 -7.07 7.75 -8.93
CA VAL A 409 -7.00 9.15 -9.38
C VAL A 409 -6.03 9.32 -10.55
N LEU A 410 -4.79 8.80 -10.45
CA LEU A 410 -3.82 8.96 -11.53
C LEU A 410 -4.22 8.15 -12.78
N GLY A 411 -4.84 6.98 -12.59
CA GLY A 411 -5.40 6.20 -13.67
C GLY A 411 -6.54 6.94 -14.38
N SER A 412 -7.49 7.51 -13.62
CA SER A 412 -8.59 8.29 -14.18
C SER A 412 -8.10 9.54 -14.93
N VAL A 413 -7.12 10.28 -14.38
CA VAL A 413 -6.50 11.44 -15.06
C VAL A 413 -5.79 11.01 -16.34
N LEU A 414 -5.06 9.87 -16.30
CA LEU A 414 -4.40 9.31 -17.48
C LEU A 414 -5.42 9.02 -18.59
N TYR A 415 -6.47 8.24 -18.27
CA TYR A 415 -7.41 7.78 -19.28
C TYR A 415 -8.32 8.88 -19.81
N SER A 416 -8.79 9.82 -18.97
CA SER A 416 -9.57 10.98 -19.44
C SER A 416 -8.74 11.86 -20.39
N THR A 417 -7.47 12.14 -20.05
CA THR A 417 -6.59 12.92 -20.93
C THR A 417 -6.25 12.16 -22.21
N TYR A 418 -6.06 10.84 -22.12
CA TYR A 418 -5.84 9.96 -23.26
C TYR A 418 -7.03 10.03 -24.25
N ALA A 419 -8.27 9.87 -23.75
CA ALA A 419 -9.48 9.90 -24.55
C ALA A 419 -9.60 11.23 -25.33
N ASP A 420 -9.44 12.35 -24.63
CA ASP A 420 -9.47 13.69 -25.23
C ASP A 420 -8.38 13.91 -26.29
N SER A 421 -7.18 13.38 -26.05
CA SER A 421 -6.04 13.57 -26.95
C SER A 421 -6.13 12.69 -28.19
N VAL A 422 -6.49 11.39 -28.01
CA VAL A 422 -6.62 10.47 -29.14
C VAL A 422 -7.77 10.85 -30.04
N GLU A 423 -8.92 11.30 -29.49
CA GLU A 423 -10.06 11.74 -30.28
C GLU A 423 -9.69 12.91 -31.22
N ARG A 424 -8.96 13.91 -30.70
CA ARG A 424 -8.44 15.01 -31.48
C ARG A 424 -7.49 14.55 -32.60
N SER A 425 -6.63 13.60 -32.30
CA SER A 425 -5.58 13.12 -33.24
C SER A 425 -6.15 12.23 -34.34
N VAL A 426 -7.24 11.46 -34.08
CA VAL A 426 -7.83 10.54 -35.05
C VAL A 426 -8.98 11.14 -35.85
N SER A 427 -9.39 12.40 -35.59
CA SER A 427 -10.54 13.06 -36.23
C SER A 427 -10.42 13.14 -37.75
N GLY A 428 -9.20 13.16 -38.32
CA GLY A 428 -8.90 13.18 -39.74
C GLY A 428 -8.63 11.83 -40.39
N LEU A 429 -8.60 10.73 -39.63
CA LEU A 429 -8.30 9.39 -40.14
C LEU A 429 -9.57 8.68 -40.64
N PRO A 430 -9.48 7.84 -41.71
CA PRO A 430 -10.60 7.05 -42.21
C PRO A 430 -10.90 5.84 -41.31
N ILE A 431 -11.36 6.09 -40.10
CA ILE A 431 -11.66 5.07 -39.11
C ILE A 431 -13.17 4.83 -39.09
N PRO A 432 -13.64 3.55 -39.07
CA PRO A 432 -15.05 3.23 -38.91
C PRO A 432 -15.61 3.81 -37.60
N GLU A 433 -16.78 4.41 -37.66
CA GLU A 433 -17.39 5.06 -36.49
C GLU A 433 -17.63 4.07 -35.34
N ALA A 434 -17.94 2.81 -35.64
CA ALA A 434 -18.05 1.73 -34.66
C ALA A 434 -16.73 1.39 -33.91
N ALA A 435 -15.57 1.75 -34.46
CA ALA A 435 -14.27 1.52 -33.83
C ALA A 435 -13.81 2.72 -32.97
N ARG A 436 -14.41 3.90 -33.12
CA ARG A 436 -14.00 5.13 -32.41
C ARG A 436 -14.12 4.98 -30.90
N GLY A 437 -15.25 4.41 -30.42
CA GLY A 437 -15.40 4.15 -28.99
C GLY A 437 -14.28 3.27 -28.42
N ALA A 438 -13.97 2.16 -29.08
CA ALA A 438 -12.89 1.27 -28.63
C ALA A 438 -11.51 1.95 -28.63
N ILE A 439 -11.26 2.88 -29.57
CA ILE A 439 -10.00 3.63 -29.65
C ILE A 439 -9.89 4.63 -28.49
N THR A 440 -10.96 5.31 -28.16
CA THR A 440 -10.99 6.28 -27.03
C THR A 440 -10.98 5.58 -25.67
N ASP A 441 -11.54 4.38 -25.56
CA ASP A 441 -11.63 3.65 -24.31
C ASP A 441 -10.27 3.14 -23.81
N SER A 442 -9.40 2.64 -24.70
CA SER A 442 -8.09 2.18 -24.25
C SER A 442 -7.01 2.14 -25.33
N LEU A 443 -5.75 2.39 -24.93
CA LEU A 443 -4.58 2.23 -25.78
C LEU A 443 -4.47 0.81 -26.36
N ALA A 444 -4.77 -0.24 -25.57
CA ALA A 444 -4.69 -1.62 -26.04
C ALA A 444 -5.68 -1.89 -27.17
N ALA A 445 -6.93 -1.42 -27.03
CA ALA A 445 -7.94 -1.53 -28.08
C ALA A 445 -7.56 -0.69 -29.31
N ALA A 446 -7.04 0.53 -29.13
CA ALA A 446 -6.57 1.36 -30.22
C ALA A 446 -5.46 0.66 -31.05
N ILE A 447 -4.51 -0.01 -30.39
CA ILE A 447 -3.46 -0.78 -31.05
C ILE A 447 -4.04 -2.00 -31.82
N GLN A 448 -5.04 -2.69 -31.27
CA GLN A 448 -5.73 -3.78 -31.97
C GLN A 448 -6.47 -3.29 -33.21
N VAL A 449 -7.21 -2.20 -33.11
CA VAL A 449 -7.87 -1.56 -34.25
C VAL A 449 -6.84 -1.13 -35.32
N ALA A 450 -5.72 -0.54 -34.89
CA ALA A 450 -4.64 -0.14 -35.78
C ALA A 450 -4.06 -1.34 -36.58
N GLN A 451 -3.91 -2.49 -35.95
CA GLN A 451 -3.47 -3.73 -36.60
C GLN A 451 -4.52 -4.26 -37.60
N GLN A 452 -5.82 -4.14 -37.28
CA GLN A 452 -6.89 -4.54 -38.19
C GLN A 452 -7.01 -3.62 -39.41
N VAL A 453 -6.87 -2.30 -39.21
CA VAL A 453 -6.86 -1.30 -40.30
C VAL A 453 -5.66 -1.52 -41.23
N GLY A 454 -4.49 -1.81 -40.66
CA GLY A 454 -3.26 -2.09 -41.40
C GLY A 454 -2.76 -0.90 -42.23
N GLY A 455 -1.67 -1.12 -42.98
CA GLY A 455 -1.10 -0.14 -43.85
C GLY A 455 -0.68 1.17 -43.16
N PRO A 456 -0.51 2.29 -43.91
CA PRO A 456 -0.08 3.57 -43.37
C PRO A 456 -1.08 4.18 -42.36
N ALA A 457 -2.40 3.97 -42.55
CA ALA A 457 -3.44 4.49 -41.67
C ALA A 457 -3.42 3.81 -40.31
N GLY A 458 -3.22 2.47 -40.29
CA GLY A 458 -3.05 1.74 -39.02
C GLY A 458 -1.79 2.16 -38.27
N GLY A 459 -0.67 2.41 -38.99
CA GLY A 459 0.56 2.94 -38.40
C GLY A 459 0.35 4.29 -37.73
N GLN A 460 -0.32 5.22 -38.42
CA GLN A 460 -0.63 6.57 -37.91
C GLN A 460 -1.56 6.49 -36.68
N LEU A 461 -2.55 5.60 -36.70
CA LEU A 461 -3.43 5.40 -35.55
C LEU A 461 -2.66 4.88 -34.32
N ALA A 462 -1.79 3.87 -34.52
CA ALA A 462 -0.99 3.32 -33.44
C ALA A 462 -0.03 4.36 -32.83
N GLU A 463 0.57 5.22 -33.65
CA GLU A 463 1.45 6.29 -33.20
C GLU A 463 0.67 7.36 -32.43
N ALA A 464 -0.44 7.86 -33.00
CA ALA A 464 -1.31 8.83 -32.36
C ALA A 464 -1.84 8.33 -30.99
N ALA A 465 -2.23 7.04 -30.89
CA ALA A 465 -2.68 6.47 -29.64
C ALA A 465 -1.54 6.36 -28.59
N ARG A 466 -0.32 6.03 -28.99
CA ARG A 466 0.84 6.01 -28.09
C ARG A 466 1.21 7.42 -27.60
N GLU A 467 1.19 8.41 -28.50
CA GLU A 467 1.46 9.81 -28.13
C GLU A 467 0.39 10.34 -27.17
N ALA A 468 -0.89 10.08 -27.43
CA ALA A 468 -1.99 10.46 -26.55
C ALA A 468 -1.84 9.82 -25.15
N PHE A 469 -1.41 8.56 -25.08
CA PHE A 469 -1.16 7.90 -23.79
C PHE A 469 0.01 8.54 -23.04
N VAL A 470 1.08 8.90 -23.73
CA VAL A 470 2.24 9.57 -23.11
C VAL A 470 1.86 10.97 -22.63
N GLU A 471 1.00 11.69 -23.35
CA GLU A 471 0.44 12.98 -22.91
C GLU A 471 -0.37 12.80 -21.61
N GLY A 472 -1.30 11.84 -21.58
CA GLY A 472 -2.09 11.52 -20.39
C GLY A 472 -1.23 11.12 -19.20
N MET A 473 -0.21 10.27 -19.41
CA MET A 473 0.76 9.90 -18.38
C MET A 473 1.54 11.12 -17.87
N GLY A 474 1.89 12.05 -18.75
CA GLY A 474 2.56 13.30 -18.39
C GLY A 474 1.71 14.13 -17.44
N VAL A 475 0.42 14.36 -17.77
CA VAL A 475 -0.54 15.11 -16.92
C VAL A 475 -0.76 14.42 -15.58
N ALA A 476 -1.00 13.11 -15.58
CA ALA A 476 -1.18 12.34 -14.36
C ALA A 476 0.07 12.37 -13.46
N THR A 477 1.27 12.28 -14.05
CA THR A 477 2.52 12.35 -13.30
C THR A 477 2.77 13.76 -12.74
N LEU A 478 2.41 14.83 -13.48
CA LEU A 478 2.46 16.21 -12.95
C LEU A 478 1.48 16.40 -11.78
N THR A 479 0.32 15.77 -11.81
CA THR A 479 -0.61 15.74 -10.67
C THR A 479 0.07 15.11 -9.45
N ALA A 480 0.78 13.98 -9.62
CA ALA A 480 1.55 13.35 -8.56
C ALA A 480 2.69 14.26 -8.05
N VAL A 481 3.37 15.04 -8.92
CA VAL A 481 4.36 16.05 -8.52
C VAL A 481 3.72 17.09 -7.59
N GLY A 482 2.57 17.64 -7.98
CA GLY A 482 1.85 18.62 -7.17
C GLY A 482 1.49 18.09 -5.79
N LEU A 483 0.98 16.87 -5.71
CA LEU A 483 0.63 16.20 -4.44
C LEU A 483 1.88 15.88 -3.60
N MET A 484 2.99 15.52 -4.22
CA MET A 484 4.25 15.28 -3.52
C MET A 484 4.82 16.57 -2.90
N LEU A 485 4.71 17.70 -3.62
CA LEU A 485 5.09 19.02 -3.09
C LEU A 485 4.14 19.48 -1.97
N ALA A 486 2.84 19.20 -2.09
CA ALA A 486 1.88 19.41 -1.01
C ALA A 486 2.23 18.57 0.24
N ALA A 487 2.61 17.30 0.06
CA ALA A 487 3.10 16.46 1.14
C ALA A 487 4.35 17.03 1.81
N ALA A 488 5.29 17.58 1.02
CA ALA A 488 6.48 18.24 1.55
C ALA A 488 6.12 19.46 2.41
N MET A 489 5.14 20.25 1.97
CA MET A 489 4.64 21.40 2.74
C MET A 489 3.94 20.95 4.04
N VAL A 490 3.07 19.95 3.99
CA VAL A 490 2.42 19.37 5.17
C VAL A 490 3.47 18.87 6.15
N ALA A 491 4.46 18.11 5.70
CA ALA A 491 5.54 17.61 6.55
C ALA A 491 6.36 18.74 7.18
N ALA A 492 6.69 19.80 6.42
CA ALA A 492 7.43 20.95 6.93
C ALA A 492 6.68 21.72 8.02
N ILE A 493 5.34 21.76 7.95
CA ILE A 493 4.50 22.47 8.92
C ILE A 493 4.27 21.60 10.18
N THR A 494 3.93 20.32 9.99
CA THR A 494 3.37 19.48 11.06
C THR A 494 4.41 18.64 11.80
N LEU A 495 5.53 18.27 11.15
CA LEU A 495 6.50 17.38 11.78
C LEU A 495 7.40 18.16 12.78
N PRO A 496 7.62 17.62 13.99
CA PRO A 496 8.51 18.26 14.98
C PRO A 496 9.98 18.08 14.57
N ASN A 497 10.80 19.08 14.86
CA ASN A 497 12.22 19.08 14.48
C ASN A 497 13.06 18.05 15.26
N LYS A 498 12.72 17.83 16.54
CA LYS A 498 13.40 16.86 17.41
C LYS A 498 12.48 15.68 17.70
N VAL A 499 13.05 14.48 17.74
CA VAL A 499 12.41 13.35 18.41
C VAL A 499 12.17 13.80 19.86
N PRO A 500 10.96 13.77 20.40
CA PRO A 500 10.81 13.83 21.85
C PRO A 500 11.71 12.72 22.39
N LYS A 501 12.73 13.06 23.20
CA LYS A 501 13.41 12.02 23.98
C LYS A 501 12.27 11.30 24.70
N PRO A 502 12.20 9.94 24.65
CA PRO A 502 11.31 9.26 25.55
C PRO A 502 11.66 9.86 26.93
N GLU A 503 10.69 10.49 27.57
CA GLU A 503 10.84 10.71 29.00
C GLU A 503 11.08 9.31 29.53
N LEU A 504 12.32 9.02 29.87
CA LEU A 504 12.65 7.91 30.74
C LEU A 504 11.61 8.10 31.86
N PRO A 505 10.79 7.09 32.21
CA PRO A 505 9.98 7.20 33.41
C PRO A 505 11.00 7.70 34.45
N LEU A 506 10.83 8.92 34.93
CA LEU A 506 11.53 9.40 36.09
C LEU A 506 11.47 8.18 37.00
N GLU A 507 12.65 7.64 37.32
CA GLU A 507 12.80 6.47 38.19
C GLU A 507 11.64 6.53 39.15
N ALA A 508 10.69 5.62 38.98
CA ALA A 508 9.46 5.66 39.73
C ALA A 508 9.93 5.77 41.16
N GLU A 509 9.68 6.95 41.71
CA GLU A 509 10.00 7.30 43.07
C GLU A 509 10.41 6.07 43.87
N GLN A 510 11.71 5.80 43.95
CA GLN A 510 12.27 5.09 45.08
C GLN A 510 12.06 5.99 46.28
N GLN A 511 10.82 6.25 46.60
CA GLN A 511 10.27 6.78 47.83
C GLN A 511 9.27 5.74 48.35
N PRO A 512 9.31 5.51 49.54
CA PRO A 512 10.34 5.37 50.55
C PRO A 512 10.14 4.13 51.44
N LEU A 513 10.20 2.93 50.83
CA LEU A 513 10.30 1.69 51.66
C LEU A 513 11.56 1.69 52.54
N ALA A 514 12.57 2.50 52.20
CA ALA A 514 13.75 2.67 53.06
C ALA A 514 13.48 3.56 54.26
N ARG A 515 12.49 4.46 54.24
CA ARG A 515 12.13 5.29 55.39
C ARG A 515 11.25 4.58 56.41
N GLU A 516 10.37 3.68 56.00
CA GLU A 516 9.54 2.90 56.92
C GLU A 516 10.33 1.78 57.63
N VAL A 517 11.28 1.14 56.91
CA VAL A 517 12.16 0.13 57.53
C VAL A 517 13.15 0.75 58.52
N GLY A 518 13.64 1.97 58.24
CA GLY A 518 14.48 2.73 59.16
C GLY A 518 13.73 3.22 60.41
N ALA A 519 12.50 3.68 60.25
CA ALA A 519 11.66 4.14 61.38
C ALA A 519 11.16 2.99 62.26
N SER A 520 10.90 1.81 61.70
CA SER A 520 10.51 0.58 62.44
C SER A 520 11.68 0.05 63.27
N LYS A 521 12.90 0.03 62.76
CA LYS A 521 14.10 -0.38 63.49
C LYS A 521 14.46 0.54 64.64
N LYS A 522 14.26 1.86 64.48
CA LYS A 522 14.53 2.86 65.55
C LYS A 522 13.53 2.77 66.70
N LYS A 523 12.28 2.43 66.45
CA LYS A 523 11.27 2.19 67.49
C LYS A 523 11.42 0.84 68.22
N GLN A 524 12.12 -0.14 67.64
CA GLN A 524 12.41 -1.43 68.32
C GLN A 524 13.64 -1.34 69.24
N ILE A 525 14.60 -0.44 68.96
CA ILE A 525 15.79 -0.22 69.77
C ILE A 525 15.48 0.69 71.00
N GLU A 526 14.46 1.54 70.92
CA GLU A 526 14.03 2.39 72.07
C GLU A 526 13.09 1.62 73.04
N ARG A 527 12.72 0.39 72.79
CA ARG A 527 11.87 -0.43 73.64
C ARG A 527 12.57 -1.69 74.22
N SER A 528 13.88 -1.87 74.00
CA SER A 528 14.75 -2.80 74.68
C SER A 528 15.74 -2.05 75.57
#